data_8e911c1f833996b46b618b6c642e28a8
#
_entry.id   8e911c1f833996b46b618b6c642e28a8
#
_cell.length_a   1.000
_cell.length_b   1.000
_cell.length_c   1.000
_cell.angle_alpha   90.00
_cell.angle_beta   90.00
_cell.angle_gamma   90.00
#
_symmetry.space_group_name_H-M   'P 1'
#
loop_
_entity.id
_entity.type
_entity.pdbx_description
1 polymer ?
#
loop_
_entity_poly.entity_id
_entity_poly.type
_entity_poly.pdbx_seq_one_letter_code
_entity_poly.pdbx_strand_id
1 'polypeptide(L)'
;MTPHNSARPGDFAKTVLMPGDPLRSKFIADNFLTDPVLVNNVRGVQGYTGKWKGVPVSVMASGMGMPAIGIYSWELYDSYNVENIIRIGSAGALQDDINVMDIVIAQGACTNTNYMEHFHFPGTFAPIADPTLLRHAMDTAEEHGATWHVGNIYSSDNFYHPQGYEGTLAVRRMGVLAVEMEAAALYANAAYFGKRALCICTISDHLFKQEELSAEERQTGFNEMIKIALDTAVKMEK
;
A
#
# COMPACT_ATOMS: atom_id res chain seq x y z
N MET A 1 -1.45 19.68 13.24
CA MET A 1 -0.11 19.43 12.67
C MET A 1 0.64 18.49 13.58
N THR A 2 1.32 17.52 13.01
CA THR A 2 2.20 16.56 13.68
C THR A 2 3.66 16.83 13.31
N PRO A 3 4.64 16.17 13.91
CA PRO A 3 6.06 16.35 13.53
C PRO A 3 6.39 16.03 12.07
N HIS A 4 5.58 15.20 11.41
CA HIS A 4 5.84 14.72 10.05
C HIS A 4 4.78 15.16 9.04
N ASN A 5 3.75 15.92 9.49
CA ASN A 5 2.66 16.33 8.63
C ASN A 5 2.16 17.74 8.97
N SER A 6 2.16 18.64 7.95
CA SER A 6 1.74 20.03 8.07
C SER A 6 0.25 20.27 7.78
N ALA A 7 -0.50 19.24 7.43
CA ALA A 7 -1.93 19.34 7.19
C ALA A 7 -2.70 19.82 8.44
N ARG A 8 -3.85 20.41 8.24
CA ARG A 8 -4.79 20.82 9.29
C ARG A 8 -5.83 19.70 9.50
N PRO A 9 -6.49 19.64 10.65
CA PRO A 9 -7.66 18.77 10.82
C PRO A 9 -8.70 19.03 9.72
N GLY A 10 -9.11 17.96 9.02
CA GLY A 10 -10.05 18.04 7.91
C GLY A 10 -9.43 18.23 6.53
N ASP A 11 -8.13 18.43 6.41
CA ASP A 11 -7.47 18.52 5.09
C ASP A 11 -7.37 17.16 4.39
N PHE A 12 -7.34 16.04 5.13
CA PHE A 12 -7.38 14.70 4.56
C PHE A 12 -8.82 14.18 4.43
N ALA A 13 -9.08 13.46 3.34
CA ALA A 13 -10.29 12.67 3.17
C ALA A 13 -10.29 11.44 4.09
N LYS A 14 -11.44 10.77 4.24
CA LYS A 14 -11.55 9.55 5.03
C LYS A 14 -10.71 8.39 4.48
N THR A 15 -10.54 8.35 3.17
CA THR A 15 -9.73 7.34 2.48
C THR A 15 -8.46 7.97 1.88
N VAL A 16 -7.31 7.41 2.22
CA VAL A 16 -5.99 7.83 1.73
C VAL A 16 -5.34 6.71 0.94
N LEU A 17 -4.97 6.98 -0.31
CA LEU A 17 -4.09 6.12 -1.08
C LEU A 17 -2.64 6.41 -0.70
N MET A 18 -1.85 5.37 -0.44
CA MET A 18 -0.50 5.52 0.10
C MET A 18 0.54 4.81 -0.77
N PRO A 19 1.09 5.47 -1.82
CA PRO A 19 2.27 4.99 -2.53
C PRO A 19 3.53 5.17 -1.68
N GLY A 20 4.57 4.36 -1.93
CA GLY A 20 5.88 4.54 -1.29
C GLY A 20 6.60 5.81 -1.78
N ASP A 21 6.49 6.09 -3.07
CA ASP A 21 7.20 7.15 -3.78
C ASP A 21 6.45 8.49 -3.72
N PRO A 22 7.07 9.60 -3.24
CA PRO A 22 6.46 10.94 -3.24
C PRO A 22 6.12 11.46 -4.65
N LEU A 23 6.91 11.12 -5.66
CA LEU A 23 6.64 11.52 -7.05
C LEU A 23 5.39 10.82 -7.59
N ARG A 24 5.13 9.58 -7.15
CA ARG A 24 3.89 8.88 -7.49
C ARG A 24 2.69 9.54 -6.83
N SER A 25 2.80 10.05 -5.59
CA SER A 25 1.71 10.83 -4.99
C SER A 25 1.34 12.03 -5.83
N LYS A 26 2.35 12.78 -6.30
CA LYS A 26 2.15 13.91 -7.20
C LYS A 26 1.55 13.48 -8.53
N PHE A 27 2.07 12.42 -9.13
CA PHE A 27 1.55 11.87 -10.40
C PHE A 27 0.07 11.50 -10.30
N ILE A 28 -0.34 10.86 -9.21
CA ILE A 28 -1.76 10.50 -8.98
C ILE A 28 -2.61 11.77 -8.81
N ALA A 29 -2.16 12.73 -8.04
CA ALA A 29 -2.88 13.98 -7.84
C ALA A 29 -3.09 14.71 -9.16
N ASP A 30 -2.04 14.87 -9.96
CA ASP A 30 -2.08 15.64 -11.21
C ASP A 30 -2.88 14.96 -12.33
N ASN A 31 -2.92 13.62 -12.38
CA ASN A 31 -3.49 12.88 -13.52
C ASN A 31 -4.84 12.22 -13.24
N PHE A 32 -5.21 12.05 -11.97
CA PHE A 32 -6.43 11.33 -11.59
C PHE A 32 -7.38 12.16 -10.75
N LEU A 33 -6.90 13.05 -9.86
CA LEU A 33 -7.79 13.79 -8.99
C LEU A 33 -8.28 15.09 -9.62
N THR A 34 -9.54 15.43 -9.36
CA THR A 34 -10.10 16.74 -9.69
C THR A 34 -9.80 17.70 -8.53
N ASP A 35 -9.37 18.91 -8.86
CA ASP A 35 -9.06 20.00 -7.91
C ASP A 35 -8.08 19.56 -6.78
N PRO A 36 -6.93 18.95 -7.09
CA PRO A 36 -6.01 18.48 -6.06
C PRO A 36 -5.34 19.64 -5.32
N VAL A 37 -5.34 19.58 -4.00
CA VAL A 37 -4.68 20.55 -3.11
C VAL A 37 -3.53 19.86 -2.38
N LEU A 38 -2.33 20.44 -2.42
CA LEU A 38 -1.19 19.98 -1.63
C LEU A 38 -1.43 20.31 -0.15
N VAL A 39 -1.61 19.29 0.68
CA VAL A 39 -1.91 19.44 2.12
C VAL A 39 -0.70 19.13 3.01
N ASN A 40 0.27 18.37 2.50
CA ASN A 40 1.54 18.07 3.18
C ASN A 40 2.73 18.06 2.24
N ASN A 41 3.87 18.59 2.71
CA ASN A 41 5.17 18.49 2.03
C ASN A 41 6.34 18.46 3.04
N VAL A 42 6.07 18.06 4.29
CA VAL A 42 7.12 17.90 5.30
C VAL A 42 8.07 16.79 4.87
N ARG A 43 9.37 17.06 4.89
CA ARG A 43 10.44 16.13 4.45
C ARG A 43 10.31 15.66 2.99
N GLY A 44 9.57 16.38 2.14
CA GLY A 44 9.30 15.97 0.77
C GLY A 44 8.25 14.85 0.63
N VAL A 45 7.63 14.42 1.73
CA VAL A 45 6.54 13.45 1.70
C VAL A 45 5.26 14.16 1.33
N GLN A 46 4.98 14.17 0.03
CA GLN A 46 3.86 14.91 -0.52
C GLN A 46 2.53 14.23 -0.25
N GLY A 47 1.56 15.03 0.25
CA GLY A 47 0.17 14.62 0.44
C GLY A 47 -0.77 15.59 -0.26
N TYR A 48 -1.75 15.05 -0.98
CA TYR A 48 -2.75 15.81 -1.74
C TYR A 48 -4.14 15.33 -1.37
N THR A 49 -5.11 16.24 -1.42
CA THR A 49 -6.53 15.92 -1.33
C THR A 49 -7.26 16.50 -2.52
N GLY A 50 -8.08 15.70 -3.17
CA GLY A 50 -8.89 16.09 -4.31
C GLY A 50 -10.14 15.21 -4.39
N LYS A 51 -10.70 15.04 -5.61
CA LYS A 51 -11.89 14.21 -5.82
C LYS A 51 -11.65 13.21 -6.94
N TRP A 52 -12.17 12.00 -6.76
CA TRP A 52 -12.30 11.00 -7.81
C TRP A 52 -13.79 10.65 -7.98
N LYS A 53 -14.33 10.79 -9.20
CA LYS A 53 -15.77 10.60 -9.49
C LYS A 53 -16.69 11.36 -8.50
N GLY A 54 -16.25 12.56 -8.08
CA GLY A 54 -16.97 13.42 -7.14
C GLY A 54 -16.78 13.08 -5.65
N VAL A 55 -16.12 11.98 -5.32
CA VAL A 55 -15.83 11.55 -3.93
C VAL A 55 -14.48 12.11 -3.48
N PRO A 56 -14.39 12.72 -2.29
CA PRO A 56 -13.10 13.15 -1.72
C PRO A 56 -12.16 11.95 -1.49
N VAL A 57 -10.94 12.05 -2.00
CA VAL A 57 -9.87 11.07 -1.80
C VAL A 57 -8.56 11.82 -1.58
N SER A 58 -7.75 11.32 -0.67
CA SER A 58 -6.39 11.81 -0.49
C SER A 58 -5.38 10.81 -1.02
N VAL A 59 -4.22 11.33 -1.40
CA VAL A 59 -3.04 10.54 -1.72
C VAL A 59 -1.84 11.10 -0.97
N MET A 60 -1.10 10.28 -0.24
CA MET A 60 0.09 10.69 0.50
C MET A 60 1.13 9.59 0.48
N ALA A 61 2.39 9.94 0.19
CA ALA A 61 3.47 8.97 0.19
C ALA A 61 3.75 8.42 1.60
N SER A 62 4.22 7.17 1.64
CA SER A 62 4.66 6.53 2.89
C SER A 62 6.18 6.55 3.09
N GLY A 63 6.96 6.80 2.03
CA GLY A 63 8.36 6.37 2.00
C GLY A 63 8.46 4.85 1.85
N MET A 64 9.65 4.30 2.06
CA MET A 64 9.94 2.87 1.97
C MET A 64 10.18 2.27 3.36
N GLY A 65 9.70 1.04 3.55
CA GLY A 65 9.92 0.25 4.74
C GLY A 65 8.91 0.48 5.86
N MET A 66 8.80 -0.52 6.73
CA MET A 66 7.81 -0.53 7.81
C MET A 66 7.94 0.64 8.79
N PRO A 67 9.15 1.09 9.20
CA PRO A 67 9.26 2.26 10.05
C PRO A 67 8.71 3.55 9.41
N ALA A 68 8.86 3.71 8.09
CA ALA A 68 8.39 4.90 7.38
C ALA A 68 6.86 4.91 7.31
N ILE A 69 6.24 3.87 6.76
CA ILE A 69 4.77 3.79 6.71
C ILE A 69 4.17 3.79 8.12
N GLY A 70 4.89 3.23 9.08
CA GLY A 70 4.50 3.22 10.48
C GLY A 70 4.25 4.63 11.03
N ILE A 71 5.16 5.58 10.76
CA ILE A 71 5.01 6.97 11.17
C ILE A 71 3.78 7.61 10.51
N TYR A 72 3.71 7.56 9.17
CA TYR A 72 2.69 8.31 8.44
C TYR A 72 1.29 7.73 8.60
N SER A 73 1.13 6.41 8.60
CA SER A 73 -0.17 5.78 8.85
C SER A 73 -0.66 6.02 10.28
N TRP A 74 0.24 6.00 11.26
CA TRP A 74 -0.08 6.33 12.64
C TRP A 74 -0.67 7.73 12.76
N GLU A 75 0.05 8.74 12.24
CA GLU A 75 -0.41 10.13 12.30
C GLU A 75 -1.74 10.34 11.55
N LEU A 76 -1.93 9.70 10.39
CA LEU A 76 -3.17 9.78 9.63
C LEU A 76 -4.36 9.22 10.41
N TYR A 77 -4.21 8.08 11.08
CA TYR A 77 -5.28 7.48 11.89
C TYR A 77 -5.53 8.27 13.18
N ASP A 78 -4.48 8.60 13.93
CA ASP A 78 -4.57 9.23 15.25
C ASP A 78 -5.02 10.69 15.16
N SER A 79 -4.37 11.46 14.29
CA SER A 79 -4.45 12.92 14.34
C SER A 79 -5.31 13.54 13.24
N TYR A 80 -5.57 12.83 12.15
CA TYR A 80 -6.29 13.36 10.97
C TYR A 80 -7.61 12.65 10.68
N ASN A 81 -8.06 11.76 11.57
CA ASN A 81 -9.33 11.05 11.45
C ASN A 81 -9.54 10.30 10.14
N VAL A 82 -8.45 9.79 9.56
CA VAL A 82 -8.48 8.90 8.40
C VAL A 82 -9.10 7.57 8.83
N GLU A 83 -10.01 7.03 8.03
CA GLU A 83 -10.70 5.78 8.30
C GLU A 83 -10.09 4.60 7.54
N ASN A 84 -9.66 4.86 6.31
CA ASN A 84 -9.17 3.82 5.41
C ASN A 84 -7.83 4.25 4.81
N ILE A 85 -6.84 3.36 4.81
CA ILE A 85 -5.59 3.55 4.06
C ILE A 85 -5.45 2.38 3.09
N ILE A 86 -5.32 2.71 1.79
CA ILE A 86 -5.02 1.75 0.74
C ILE A 86 -3.58 1.99 0.28
N ARG A 87 -2.66 1.13 0.70
CA ARG A 87 -1.31 1.14 0.16
C ARG A 87 -1.36 0.70 -1.30
N ILE A 88 -0.69 1.46 -2.16
CA ILE A 88 -0.55 1.18 -3.59
C ILE A 88 0.94 1.16 -3.94
N GLY A 89 1.47 -0.03 -4.13
CA GLY A 89 2.91 -0.24 -4.23
C GLY A 89 3.35 -1.07 -5.42
N SER A 90 4.66 -1.27 -5.53
CA SER A 90 5.27 -2.31 -6.33
C SER A 90 5.64 -3.50 -5.44
N ALA A 91 5.71 -4.69 -6.03
CA ALA A 91 6.16 -5.90 -5.36
C ALA A 91 6.89 -6.82 -6.33
N GLY A 92 7.80 -7.63 -5.82
CA GLY A 92 8.47 -8.67 -6.57
C GLY A 92 7.70 -10.00 -6.47
N ALA A 93 7.38 -10.62 -7.61
CA ALA A 93 6.66 -11.90 -7.64
C ALA A 93 7.51 -13.07 -7.14
N LEU A 94 6.87 -13.97 -6.40
CA LEU A 94 7.48 -15.20 -5.90
C LEU A 94 6.96 -16.47 -6.58
N GLN A 95 5.77 -16.46 -7.17
CA GLN A 95 5.10 -17.62 -7.76
C GLN A 95 5.21 -17.60 -9.30
N ASP A 96 5.33 -18.79 -9.93
CA ASP A 96 5.58 -18.90 -11.37
C ASP A 96 4.38 -18.47 -12.25
N ASP A 97 3.18 -18.49 -11.70
CA ASP A 97 1.93 -18.10 -12.37
C ASP A 97 1.63 -16.60 -12.26
N ILE A 98 2.47 -15.85 -11.55
CA ILE A 98 2.35 -14.39 -11.42
C ILE A 98 3.36 -13.71 -12.33
N ASN A 99 2.92 -12.76 -13.15
CA ASN A 99 3.75 -12.08 -14.12
C ASN A 99 3.93 -10.59 -13.77
N VAL A 100 4.94 -9.98 -14.39
CA VAL A 100 5.12 -8.53 -14.33
C VAL A 100 3.86 -7.84 -14.86
N MET A 101 3.44 -6.77 -14.20
CA MET A 101 2.20 -6.01 -14.37
C MET A 101 0.92 -6.65 -13.80
N ASP A 102 0.93 -7.90 -13.34
CA ASP A 102 -0.20 -8.44 -12.58
C ASP A 102 -0.45 -7.66 -11.29
N ILE A 103 -1.70 -7.66 -10.85
CA ILE A 103 -2.13 -7.02 -9.60
C ILE A 103 -2.15 -8.06 -8.48
N VAL A 104 -1.53 -7.76 -7.34
CA VAL A 104 -1.64 -8.56 -6.12
C VAL A 104 -2.41 -7.78 -5.07
N ILE A 105 -3.52 -8.35 -4.59
CA ILE A 105 -4.34 -7.81 -3.52
C ILE A 105 -4.03 -8.62 -2.25
N ALA A 106 -3.40 -7.98 -1.27
CA ALA A 106 -2.85 -8.66 -0.11
C ALA A 106 -3.91 -8.88 0.98
N GLN A 107 -4.39 -10.11 1.13
CA GLN A 107 -5.28 -10.45 2.25
C GLN A 107 -4.56 -10.54 3.60
N GLY A 108 -3.27 -10.84 3.60
CA GLY A 108 -2.43 -10.89 4.80
C GLY A 108 -0.97 -10.63 4.46
N ALA A 109 -0.18 -10.24 5.45
CA ALA A 109 1.24 -9.93 5.29
C ALA A 109 2.08 -10.75 6.27
N CYS A 110 2.78 -11.77 5.76
CA CYS A 110 3.89 -12.41 6.48
C CYS A 110 5.04 -11.41 6.61
N THR A 111 5.87 -11.54 7.63
CA THR A 111 6.97 -10.58 7.82
C THR A 111 8.10 -11.16 8.68
N ASN A 112 9.29 -10.57 8.54
CA ASN A 112 10.45 -10.79 9.41
C ASN A 112 10.72 -9.60 10.35
N THR A 113 9.82 -8.63 10.41
CA THR A 113 10.00 -7.43 11.23
C THR A 113 9.67 -7.68 12.70
N ASN A 114 10.34 -6.93 13.58
CA ASN A 114 9.95 -6.78 14.99
C ASN A 114 8.99 -5.61 15.22
N TYR A 115 8.47 -4.99 14.16
CA TYR A 115 7.62 -3.80 14.26
C TYR A 115 6.44 -4.00 15.23
N MET A 116 5.82 -5.20 15.26
CA MET A 116 4.67 -5.47 16.11
C MET A 116 4.99 -5.63 17.60
N GLU A 117 6.26 -5.77 17.99
CA GLU A 117 6.63 -5.97 19.41
C GLU A 117 6.25 -4.79 20.30
N HIS A 118 6.28 -3.55 19.76
CA HIS A 118 5.91 -2.35 20.53
C HIS A 118 4.42 -2.28 20.92
N PHE A 119 3.54 -3.09 20.31
CA PHE A 119 2.14 -3.19 20.72
C PHE A 119 1.93 -4.12 21.92
N HIS A 120 2.99 -4.82 22.39
CA HIS A 120 2.94 -5.76 23.50
C HIS A 120 1.82 -6.82 23.37
N PHE A 121 1.53 -7.27 22.15
CA PHE A 121 0.53 -8.29 21.89
C PHE A 121 1.00 -9.64 22.50
N PRO A 122 0.18 -10.33 23.30
CA PRO A 122 0.57 -11.60 23.94
C PRO A 122 0.50 -12.76 22.93
N GLY A 123 1.54 -12.96 22.14
CA GLY A 123 1.62 -13.99 21.09
C GLY A 123 2.09 -13.40 19.77
N THR A 124 1.71 -14.04 18.65
CA THR A 124 2.03 -13.57 17.30
C THR A 124 0.81 -12.89 16.70
N PHE A 125 0.92 -11.61 16.40
CA PHE A 125 -0.12 -10.86 15.69
C PHE A 125 -0.16 -11.29 14.21
N ALA A 126 -1.35 -11.47 13.66
CA ALA A 126 -1.57 -11.77 12.24
C ALA A 126 -1.97 -10.48 11.49
N PRO A 127 -1.05 -9.85 10.74
CA PRO A 127 -1.37 -8.67 9.93
C PRO A 127 -2.28 -9.04 8.76
N ILE A 128 -3.56 -8.67 8.84
CA ILE A 128 -4.57 -8.95 7.82
C ILE A 128 -5.26 -7.68 7.33
N ALA A 129 -5.70 -7.70 6.08
CA ALA A 129 -6.47 -6.63 5.48
C ALA A 129 -7.88 -6.53 6.09
N ASP A 130 -8.47 -5.34 6.00
CA ASP A 130 -9.90 -5.17 6.26
C ASP A 130 -10.73 -5.94 5.24
N PRO A 131 -11.70 -6.78 5.66
CA PRO A 131 -12.46 -7.64 4.76
C PRO A 131 -13.36 -6.87 3.79
N THR A 132 -13.81 -5.65 4.16
CA THR A 132 -14.65 -4.82 3.29
C THR A 132 -13.81 -4.19 2.18
N LEU A 133 -12.65 -3.61 2.53
CA LEU A 133 -11.70 -3.09 1.55
C LEU A 133 -11.22 -4.18 0.59
N LEU A 134 -10.88 -5.36 1.13
CA LEU A 134 -10.44 -6.51 0.36
C LEU A 134 -11.51 -6.93 -0.68
N ARG A 135 -12.75 -7.11 -0.26
CA ARG A 135 -13.87 -7.46 -1.15
C ARG A 135 -14.07 -6.41 -2.24
N HIS A 136 -14.14 -5.12 -1.87
CA HIS A 136 -14.32 -4.05 -2.84
C HIS A 136 -13.17 -3.96 -3.84
N ALA A 137 -11.93 -4.22 -3.42
CA ALA A 137 -10.79 -4.24 -4.33
C ALA A 137 -10.85 -5.41 -5.32
N MET A 138 -11.23 -6.61 -4.86
CA MET A 138 -11.43 -7.77 -5.72
C MET A 138 -12.53 -7.52 -6.76
N ASP A 139 -13.72 -7.08 -6.30
CA ASP A 139 -14.84 -6.74 -7.20
C ASP A 139 -14.43 -5.65 -8.21
N THR A 140 -13.64 -4.67 -7.79
CA THR A 140 -13.17 -3.59 -8.67
C THR A 140 -12.14 -4.10 -9.68
N ALA A 141 -11.21 -4.95 -9.27
CA ALA A 141 -10.22 -5.54 -10.17
C ALA A 141 -10.91 -6.38 -11.27
N GLU A 142 -11.95 -7.14 -10.91
CA GLU A 142 -12.77 -7.88 -11.86
C GLU A 142 -13.53 -6.96 -12.82
N GLU A 143 -14.17 -5.89 -12.32
CA GLU A 143 -14.86 -4.87 -13.12
C GLU A 143 -13.94 -4.18 -14.15
N HIS A 144 -12.66 -4.00 -13.79
CA HIS A 144 -11.64 -3.44 -14.69
C HIS A 144 -11.07 -4.46 -15.69
N GLY A 145 -11.36 -5.75 -15.52
CA GLY A 145 -10.77 -6.83 -16.35
C GLY A 145 -9.28 -7.01 -16.13
N ALA A 146 -8.78 -6.65 -14.96
CA ALA A 146 -7.37 -6.79 -14.60
C ALA A 146 -6.99 -8.26 -14.41
N THR A 147 -5.72 -8.61 -14.65
CA THR A 147 -5.16 -9.86 -14.17
C THR A 147 -4.75 -9.65 -12.70
N TRP A 148 -5.42 -10.34 -11.78
CA TRP A 148 -5.21 -10.14 -10.36
C TRP A 148 -5.15 -11.44 -9.57
N HIS A 149 -4.45 -11.40 -8.44
CA HIS A 149 -4.27 -12.48 -7.48
C HIS A 149 -4.56 -11.99 -6.07
N VAL A 150 -5.14 -12.85 -5.23
CA VAL A 150 -5.38 -12.55 -3.81
C VAL A 150 -4.72 -13.60 -2.94
N GLY A 151 -4.00 -13.16 -1.91
CA GLY A 151 -3.33 -14.06 -0.98
C GLY A 151 -2.37 -13.34 -0.05
N ASN A 152 -1.51 -14.11 0.62
CA ASN A 152 -0.50 -13.53 1.49
C ASN A 152 0.65 -12.94 0.68
N ILE A 153 1.15 -11.81 1.16
CA ILE A 153 2.42 -11.23 0.71
C ILE A 153 3.46 -11.30 1.82
N TYR A 154 4.69 -10.95 1.52
CA TYR A 154 5.78 -10.89 2.50
C TYR A 154 6.32 -9.48 2.61
N SER A 155 6.13 -8.85 3.77
CA SER A 155 6.73 -7.56 4.10
C SER A 155 8.10 -7.80 4.72
N SER A 156 9.17 -7.42 4.00
CA SER A 156 10.55 -7.60 4.41
C SER A 156 11.17 -6.31 4.94
N ASP A 157 11.94 -6.40 6.03
CA ASP A 157 12.73 -5.27 6.52
C ASP A 157 13.93 -4.94 5.63
N ASN A 158 14.37 -5.90 4.80
CA ASN A 158 15.56 -5.75 3.97
C ASN A 158 15.21 -5.98 2.50
N PHE A 159 15.70 -5.08 1.64
CA PHE A 159 15.62 -5.24 0.19
C PHE A 159 16.78 -6.11 -0.34
N TYR A 160 17.99 -5.87 0.18
CA TYR A 160 19.18 -6.61 -0.20
C TYR A 160 19.49 -7.69 0.84
N HIS A 161 19.70 -8.92 0.38
CA HIS A 161 20.06 -10.06 1.23
C HIS A 161 21.46 -10.58 0.87
N PRO A 162 22.35 -10.79 1.84
CA PRO A 162 23.70 -11.35 1.57
C PRO A 162 23.69 -12.71 0.88
N GLN A 163 22.61 -13.47 1.05
CA GLN A 163 22.40 -14.80 0.47
C GLN A 163 21.54 -14.76 -0.81
N GLY A 164 21.30 -13.57 -1.38
CA GLY A 164 20.42 -13.41 -2.51
C GLY A 164 18.99 -13.89 -2.21
N TYR A 165 18.37 -14.58 -3.14
CA TYR A 165 16.97 -15.02 -3.02
C TYR A 165 16.77 -16.32 -2.22
N GLU A 166 17.84 -16.94 -1.70
CA GLU A 166 17.71 -18.19 -0.92
C GLU A 166 16.80 -18.03 0.30
N GLY A 167 16.86 -16.86 0.98
CA GLY A 167 15.99 -16.52 2.09
C GLY A 167 14.50 -16.47 1.74
N THR A 168 14.14 -16.23 0.49
CA THR A 168 12.76 -16.16 0.02
C THR A 168 12.19 -17.52 -0.43
N LEU A 169 13.01 -18.54 -0.59
CA LEU A 169 12.56 -19.87 -1.01
C LEU A 169 11.58 -20.50 -0.02
N ALA A 170 11.80 -20.31 1.28
CA ALA A 170 10.88 -20.82 2.31
C ALA A 170 9.52 -20.09 2.23
N VAL A 171 9.56 -18.79 2.04
CA VAL A 171 8.37 -17.93 1.87
C VAL A 171 7.58 -18.34 0.61
N ARG A 172 8.27 -18.55 -0.52
CA ARG A 172 7.69 -19.05 -1.76
C ARG A 172 7.00 -20.40 -1.58
N ARG A 173 7.64 -21.38 -0.88
CA ARG A 173 7.09 -22.71 -0.62
C ARG A 173 5.81 -22.68 0.22
N MET A 174 5.60 -21.64 1.00
CA MET A 174 4.39 -21.41 1.79
C MET A 174 3.26 -20.74 0.96
N GLY A 175 3.41 -20.60 -0.35
CA GLY A 175 2.41 -20.04 -1.24
C GLY A 175 2.25 -18.52 -1.13
N VAL A 176 3.23 -17.81 -0.56
CA VAL A 176 3.23 -16.34 -0.52
C VAL A 176 3.44 -15.81 -1.94
N LEU A 177 2.63 -14.83 -2.34
CA LEU A 177 2.52 -14.39 -3.73
C LEU A 177 3.66 -13.46 -4.16
N ALA A 178 3.99 -12.48 -3.33
CA ALA A 178 4.93 -11.43 -3.64
C ALA A 178 5.63 -10.88 -2.39
N VAL A 179 6.72 -10.14 -2.58
CA VAL A 179 7.47 -9.45 -1.53
C VAL A 179 7.39 -7.94 -1.72
N GLU A 180 7.17 -7.22 -0.63
CA GLU A 180 7.19 -5.76 -0.50
C GLU A 180 7.72 -5.38 0.89
N MET A 181 7.57 -4.14 1.37
CA MET A 181 8.28 -3.70 2.59
C MET A 181 7.39 -2.96 3.61
N GLU A 182 6.06 -2.89 3.48
CA GLU A 182 5.23 -1.96 4.28
C GLU A 182 3.93 -2.53 4.84
N ALA A 183 3.29 -3.47 4.17
CA ALA A 183 1.91 -3.88 4.46
C ALA A 183 1.71 -4.40 5.89
N ALA A 184 2.67 -5.13 6.45
CA ALA A 184 2.55 -5.68 7.80
C ALA A 184 2.41 -4.58 8.87
N ALA A 185 3.22 -3.51 8.77
CA ALA A 185 3.14 -2.39 9.69
C ALA A 185 1.84 -1.58 9.52
N LEU A 186 1.40 -1.39 8.27
CA LEU A 186 0.13 -0.70 7.99
C LEU A 186 -1.06 -1.46 8.59
N TYR A 187 -1.11 -2.78 8.41
CA TYR A 187 -2.19 -3.61 8.96
C TYR A 187 -2.19 -3.61 10.50
N ALA A 188 -1.00 -3.64 11.12
CA ALA A 188 -0.87 -3.57 12.56
C ALA A 188 -1.37 -2.22 13.11
N ASN A 189 -0.97 -1.10 12.50
CA ASN A 189 -1.46 0.23 12.90
C ASN A 189 -2.98 0.35 12.73
N ALA A 190 -3.53 -0.12 11.60
CA ALA A 190 -4.97 -0.09 11.37
C ALA A 190 -5.72 -0.88 12.45
N ALA A 191 -5.27 -2.08 12.78
CA ALA A 191 -5.85 -2.90 13.84
C ALA A 191 -5.79 -2.21 15.20
N TYR A 192 -4.66 -1.59 15.55
CA TYR A 192 -4.49 -0.88 16.82
C TYR A 192 -5.48 0.28 16.99
N PHE A 193 -5.72 1.04 15.92
CA PHE A 193 -6.66 2.16 15.92
C PHE A 193 -8.11 1.78 15.64
N GLY A 194 -8.42 0.50 15.38
CA GLY A 194 -9.76 0.08 14.95
C GLY A 194 -10.16 0.68 13.60
N LYS A 195 -9.19 0.91 12.73
CA LYS A 195 -9.32 1.46 11.38
C LYS A 195 -9.11 0.39 10.31
N ARG A 196 -9.16 0.77 9.04
CA ARG A 196 -9.13 -0.16 7.93
C ARG A 196 -7.89 0.06 7.06
N ALA A 197 -7.30 -1.03 6.62
CA ALA A 197 -6.16 -1.02 5.71
C ALA A 197 -6.26 -2.10 4.65
N LEU A 198 -5.70 -1.81 3.48
CA LEU A 198 -5.48 -2.74 2.39
C LEU A 198 -4.16 -2.42 1.69
N CYS A 199 -3.49 -3.45 1.18
CA CYS A 199 -2.35 -3.29 0.28
C CYS A 199 -2.70 -3.90 -1.08
N ILE A 200 -2.52 -3.11 -2.13
CA ILE A 200 -2.62 -3.50 -3.53
C ILE A 200 -1.27 -3.20 -4.17
N CYS A 201 -0.67 -4.19 -4.83
CA CYS A 201 0.60 -4.02 -5.51
C CYS A 201 0.49 -4.38 -6.98
N THR A 202 1.20 -3.65 -7.84
CA THR A 202 1.54 -4.12 -9.18
C THR A 202 2.88 -4.84 -9.11
N ILE A 203 2.98 -5.99 -9.76
CA ILE A 203 4.23 -6.71 -9.87
C ILE A 203 5.19 -5.94 -10.78
N SER A 204 6.30 -5.51 -10.22
CA SER A 204 7.35 -4.75 -10.91
C SER A 204 8.52 -5.60 -11.38
N ASP A 205 8.72 -6.76 -10.77
CA ASP A 205 9.79 -7.70 -11.05
C ASP A 205 9.42 -9.10 -10.60
N HIS A 206 10.11 -10.10 -11.15
CA HIS A 206 9.95 -11.48 -10.75
C HIS A 206 11.28 -12.04 -10.23
N LEU A 207 11.35 -12.40 -8.93
CA LEU A 207 12.61 -12.77 -8.28
C LEU A 207 13.33 -13.97 -8.93
N PHE A 208 12.60 -14.84 -9.61
CA PHE A 208 13.13 -16.10 -10.17
C PHE A 208 13.13 -16.16 -11.71
N LYS A 209 12.52 -15.16 -12.42
CA LYS A 209 12.45 -15.15 -13.89
C LYS A 209 13.36 -14.12 -14.57
N GLN A 210 14.06 -13.28 -13.79
CA GLN A 210 14.89 -12.16 -14.30
C GLN A 210 14.10 -11.16 -15.17
N GLU A 211 12.84 -10.94 -14.80
CA GLU A 211 11.96 -9.96 -15.45
C GLU A 211 11.79 -8.77 -14.51
N GLU A 212 11.98 -7.55 -15.02
CA GLU A 212 11.82 -6.33 -14.22
C GLU A 212 11.41 -5.13 -15.06
N LEU A 213 10.65 -4.22 -14.47
CA LEU A 213 10.31 -2.92 -15.05
C LEU A 213 11.44 -1.91 -14.77
N SER A 214 11.64 -1.00 -15.72
CA SER A 214 12.51 0.16 -15.54
C SER A 214 12.00 1.09 -14.42
N ALA A 215 12.87 1.98 -13.93
CA ALA A 215 12.48 2.97 -12.91
C ALA A 215 11.35 3.90 -13.39
N GLU A 216 11.34 4.26 -14.67
CA GLU A 216 10.29 5.08 -15.28
C GLU A 216 8.94 4.34 -15.34
N GLU A 217 8.93 3.08 -15.76
CA GLU A 217 7.73 2.24 -15.77
C GLU A 217 7.18 2.02 -14.36
N ARG A 218 8.05 1.85 -13.35
CA ARG A 218 7.63 1.76 -11.93
C ARG A 218 7.00 3.06 -11.42
N GLN A 219 7.38 4.22 -11.95
CA GLN A 219 6.83 5.51 -11.54
C GLN A 219 5.48 5.82 -12.18
N THR A 220 5.31 5.51 -13.47
CA THR A 220 4.17 5.94 -14.30
C THR A 220 3.29 4.79 -14.82
N GLY A 221 3.77 3.56 -14.78
CA GLY A 221 3.12 2.41 -15.41
C GLY A 221 1.95 1.78 -14.63
N PHE A 222 1.73 2.16 -13.37
CA PHE A 222 0.77 1.48 -12.48
C PHE A 222 -0.65 2.06 -12.53
N ASN A 223 -1.08 2.56 -13.68
CA ASN A 223 -2.38 3.22 -13.85
C ASN A 223 -3.57 2.32 -13.51
N GLU A 224 -3.49 1.03 -13.81
CA GLU A 224 -4.56 0.07 -13.52
C GLU A 224 -4.76 -0.09 -12.00
N MET A 225 -3.68 -0.36 -11.27
CA MET A 225 -3.70 -0.42 -9.80
C MET A 225 -4.25 0.88 -9.17
N ILE A 226 -3.82 2.04 -9.69
CA ILE A 226 -4.28 3.35 -9.20
C ILE A 226 -5.79 3.48 -9.38
N LYS A 227 -6.33 3.13 -10.55
CA LYS A 227 -7.77 3.18 -10.81
C LYS A 227 -8.55 2.20 -9.93
N ILE A 228 -8.05 0.98 -9.76
CA ILE A 228 -8.66 -0.02 -8.85
C ILE A 228 -8.72 0.54 -7.43
N ALA A 229 -7.63 1.11 -6.93
CA ALA A 229 -7.60 1.69 -5.58
C ALA A 229 -8.54 2.90 -5.43
N LEU A 230 -8.58 3.80 -6.42
CA LEU A 230 -9.48 4.96 -6.43
C LEU A 230 -10.95 4.54 -6.48
N ASP A 231 -11.30 3.56 -7.31
CA ASP A 231 -12.67 3.06 -7.41
C ASP A 231 -13.08 2.27 -6.15
N THR A 232 -12.12 1.56 -5.53
CA THR A 232 -12.31 0.94 -4.20
C THR A 232 -12.61 2.01 -3.15
N ALA A 233 -11.87 3.13 -3.14
CA ALA A 233 -12.14 4.24 -2.24
C ALA A 233 -13.56 4.82 -2.41
N VAL A 234 -14.05 4.93 -3.65
CA VAL A 234 -15.43 5.37 -3.93
C VAL A 234 -16.47 4.39 -3.37
N LYS A 235 -16.22 3.08 -3.43
CA LYS A 235 -17.13 2.06 -2.86
C LYS A 235 -17.21 2.15 -1.33
N MET A 236 -16.18 2.64 -0.66
CA MET A 236 -16.16 2.83 0.80
C MET A 236 -17.00 4.02 1.30
N GLU A 237 -17.38 4.94 0.43
CA GLU A 237 -18.20 6.12 0.78
C GLU A 237 -19.69 5.94 0.48
N LYS A 238 -20.07 4.78 -0.07
CA LYS A 238 -21.47 4.39 -0.31
C LYS A 238 -22.03 3.59 0.84
#